data_f172fcec6e9ece1cf92b0e1362e7e334
#
_entry.id   f172fcec6e9ece1cf92b0e1362e7e334
#
_cell.length_a   1.000
_cell.length_b   1.000
_cell.length_c   1.000
_cell.angle_alpha   90.00
_cell.angle_beta   90.00
_cell.angle_gamma   90.00
#
_symmetry.space_group_name_H-M   'P 1'
#
loop_
_entity.id
_entity.type
_entity.pdbx_description
1 polymer ?
#
loop_
_entity_poly.entity_id
_entity_poly.type
_entity_poly.pdbx_seq_one_letter_code
_entity_poly.pdbx_strand_id
1 'polypeptide(L)'
;MKRHIKDSFNQLSVKQKNWLKYTLVAISIVFVVGLSNLYLQWCQNDLSFDLAVKFAFSWHTEKFLLACLVLLMIFLFLVAVLGSFLFGTFFYLVGIGILGYANYLKMTYRQEPIYPDDLKMIKEFGLLKDMTGTTSFYLLAGMILLVVAGGCWAIYRSFKKDKKFQAIRVITLFTTIFALIYISHFNNPNNLLRKAYNKTALWIPYSQKMNYYNTGFIGGFLYNLKIEPMEKPKGYSEEKIKEITSHYQKLADEKNKTASEEQSNIIYVMSESFSDPSRLNGVEITGDPLADYYAVADQTYSGQMLSQNYGGGTANIEFEALTGFSMGLFNAQLTTPYTMLVPKMNQLPSIVSTLKDQNYHTTAIHPYNTSMYKRKDVYEVLGFDEFISENTMTYTDTIEDNPYISDASAYQEVMDLLKEDDTPQFIHLVTMQTHMPYDGKYQQLEYTAKTEDNSGISSLENYLQDISYSSQSLKAFTEELKKLSRRTLVVFWGDHLPGIYSDTIQNSNEKHTLHETQFVMFDSQGELEKTEAPVTSPFYFAADLMNQTNQQTTGFYQLLLALQNELPAFERELYYQEGQWHREAQLNKKQAELYQAYEMIQYDIVSGEKYSLQTNFFEK
;
A
#
# COMPACT_ATOMS: atom_id res chain seq x y z
N MET A 1 5.53 -59.99 -7.01
CA MET A 1 5.33 -58.88 -6.08
C MET A 1 3.86 -58.61 -5.69
N LYS A 2 2.89 -58.40 -6.59
CA LYS A 2 1.45 -58.17 -6.23
C LYS A 2 0.81 -59.32 -5.48
N ARG A 3 1.11 -60.62 -5.78
CA ARG A 3 0.59 -61.80 -5.03
C ARG A 3 1.14 -61.87 -3.60
N HIS A 4 2.45 -61.69 -3.40
CA HIS A 4 3.06 -61.68 -2.07
C HIS A 4 2.50 -60.60 -1.14
N ILE A 5 2.27 -59.37 -1.68
CA ILE A 5 1.70 -58.28 -0.89
C ILE A 5 0.26 -58.61 -0.49
N LYS A 6 -0.54 -59.22 -1.37
CA LYS A 6 -1.93 -59.63 -1.09
C LYS A 6 -1.99 -60.76 -0.06
N ASP A 7 -1.07 -61.72 -0.12
CA ASP A 7 -1.01 -62.84 0.84
C ASP A 7 -0.52 -62.36 2.21
N SER A 8 0.47 -61.48 2.31
CA SER A 8 0.91 -60.86 3.57
C SER A 8 -0.22 -60.00 4.18
N PHE A 9 -0.98 -59.23 3.37
CA PHE A 9 -2.11 -58.44 3.87
C PHE A 9 -3.26 -59.31 4.40
N ASN A 10 -3.51 -60.47 3.78
CA ASN A 10 -4.55 -61.39 4.22
C ASN A 10 -4.24 -62.04 5.58
N GLN A 11 -2.96 -62.21 5.92
CA GLN A 11 -2.51 -62.79 7.18
C GLN A 11 -2.62 -61.83 8.39
N LEU A 12 -2.80 -60.52 8.17
CA LEU A 12 -2.97 -59.53 9.23
C LEU A 12 -4.28 -59.74 10.00
N SER A 13 -4.23 -59.60 11.31
CA SER A 13 -5.42 -59.59 12.18
C SER A 13 -6.33 -58.38 11.81
N VAL A 14 -7.61 -58.48 12.15
CA VAL A 14 -8.58 -57.39 11.93
C VAL A 14 -8.11 -56.08 12.59
N LYS A 15 -7.47 -56.15 13.77
CA LYS A 15 -6.92 -54.99 14.49
C LYS A 15 -5.77 -54.36 13.71
N GLN A 16 -4.87 -55.16 13.15
CA GLN A 16 -3.76 -54.69 12.33
C GLN A 16 -4.20 -54.09 11.01
N LYS A 17 -5.22 -54.72 10.35
CA LYS A 17 -5.82 -54.14 9.12
C LYS A 17 -6.47 -52.79 9.37
N ASN A 18 -7.20 -52.65 10.47
CA ASN A 18 -7.80 -51.36 10.84
C ASN A 18 -6.73 -50.33 11.19
N TRP A 19 -5.69 -50.68 11.94
CA TRP A 19 -4.58 -49.80 12.28
C TRP A 19 -3.87 -49.30 10.98
N LEU A 20 -3.54 -50.23 10.08
CA LEU A 20 -2.90 -49.88 8.79
C LEU A 20 -3.78 -48.94 7.97
N LYS A 21 -5.11 -49.20 7.92
CA LYS A 21 -6.06 -48.32 7.22
C LYS A 21 -6.08 -46.91 7.82
N TYR A 22 -6.14 -46.78 9.13
CA TYR A 22 -6.14 -45.45 9.79
C TYR A 22 -4.81 -44.71 9.62
N THR A 23 -3.69 -45.44 9.67
CA THR A 23 -2.36 -44.85 9.40
C THR A 23 -2.25 -44.37 7.97
N LEU A 24 -2.71 -45.12 6.97
CA LEU A 24 -2.69 -44.71 5.56
C LEU A 24 -3.59 -43.49 5.34
N VAL A 25 -4.75 -43.44 5.98
CA VAL A 25 -5.62 -42.26 5.91
C VAL A 25 -4.95 -41.05 6.52
N ALA A 26 -4.31 -41.17 7.68
CA ALA A 26 -3.59 -40.09 8.34
C ALA A 26 -2.42 -39.55 7.46
N ILE A 27 -1.63 -40.47 6.90
CA ILE A 27 -0.53 -40.12 5.96
C ILE A 27 -1.10 -39.42 4.73
N SER A 28 -2.21 -39.91 4.17
CA SER A 28 -2.85 -39.28 3.01
C SER A 28 -3.34 -37.86 3.31
N ILE A 29 -3.88 -37.62 4.52
CA ILE A 29 -4.30 -36.27 4.94
C ILE A 29 -3.09 -35.33 5.05
N VAL A 30 -2.01 -35.75 5.71
CA VAL A 30 -0.78 -34.96 5.85
C VAL A 30 -0.21 -34.62 4.46
N PHE A 31 -0.19 -35.61 3.57
CA PHE A 31 0.31 -35.43 2.21
C PHE A 31 -0.55 -34.46 1.39
N VAL A 32 -1.88 -34.60 1.42
CA VAL A 32 -2.81 -33.72 0.72
C VAL A 32 -2.68 -32.29 1.25
N VAL A 33 -2.66 -32.10 2.56
CA VAL A 33 -2.53 -30.77 3.18
C VAL A 33 -1.17 -30.13 2.88
N GLY A 34 -0.08 -30.91 2.99
CA GLY A 34 1.26 -30.43 2.68
C GLY A 34 1.43 -30.00 1.21
N LEU A 35 0.95 -30.84 0.28
CA LEU A 35 0.97 -30.50 -1.14
C LEU A 35 0.08 -29.30 -1.46
N SER A 36 -1.07 -29.17 -0.81
CA SER A 36 -1.94 -28.01 -0.99
C SER A 36 -1.27 -26.72 -0.55
N ASN A 37 -0.57 -26.73 0.59
CA ASN A 37 0.18 -25.55 1.03
C ASN A 37 1.35 -25.25 0.09
N LEU A 38 2.09 -26.27 -0.35
CA LEU A 38 3.18 -26.10 -1.32
C LEU A 38 2.67 -25.50 -2.67
N TYR A 39 1.48 -25.94 -3.12
CA TYR A 39 0.83 -25.37 -4.30
C TYR A 39 0.46 -23.88 -4.08
N LEU A 40 -0.09 -23.51 -2.93
CA LEU A 40 -0.39 -22.12 -2.62
C LEU A 40 0.87 -21.27 -2.59
N GLN A 41 1.99 -21.78 -2.03
CA GLN A 41 3.28 -21.10 -2.08
C GLN A 41 3.81 -20.97 -3.50
N TRP A 42 3.66 -21.98 -4.33
CA TRP A 42 4.05 -21.95 -5.73
C TRP A 42 3.30 -20.87 -6.52
N CYS A 43 1.99 -20.79 -6.35
CA CYS A 43 1.16 -19.72 -6.93
C CYS A 43 1.50 -18.33 -6.37
N GLN A 44 1.84 -18.24 -5.08
CA GLN A 44 2.23 -17.00 -4.42
C GLN A 44 3.59 -16.46 -4.89
N ASN A 45 4.51 -17.34 -5.29
CA ASN A 45 5.87 -17.02 -5.70
C ASN A 45 6.03 -17.05 -7.24
N ASP A 46 5.07 -16.50 -7.98
CA ASP A 46 5.09 -16.35 -9.43
C ASP A 46 5.40 -17.67 -10.18
N LEU A 47 4.82 -18.77 -9.70
CA LEU A 47 5.06 -20.14 -10.17
C LEU A 47 6.51 -20.61 -10.04
N SER A 48 7.31 -20.03 -9.16
CA SER A 48 8.64 -20.52 -8.85
C SER A 48 8.59 -21.68 -7.85
N PHE A 49 8.84 -22.89 -8.33
CA PHE A 49 8.88 -24.09 -7.48
C PHE A 49 10.05 -24.06 -6.50
N ASP A 50 11.20 -23.53 -6.91
CA ASP A 50 12.38 -23.37 -6.04
C ASP A 50 12.07 -22.49 -4.83
N LEU A 51 11.45 -21.33 -5.04
CA LEU A 51 11.04 -20.43 -3.95
C LEU A 51 10.01 -21.08 -3.02
N ALA A 52 9.04 -21.81 -3.56
CA ALA A 52 8.05 -22.52 -2.76
C ALA A 52 8.69 -23.60 -1.87
N VAL A 53 9.66 -24.35 -2.40
CA VAL A 53 10.41 -25.36 -1.65
C VAL A 53 11.31 -24.73 -0.59
N LYS A 54 12.03 -23.64 -0.94
CA LYS A 54 12.86 -22.89 0.02
C LYS A 54 12.02 -22.32 1.17
N PHE A 55 10.86 -21.75 0.85
CA PHE A 55 9.91 -21.30 1.89
C PHE A 55 9.52 -22.43 2.84
N ALA A 56 9.12 -23.60 2.29
CA ALA A 56 8.61 -24.73 3.05
C ALA A 56 9.65 -25.43 3.93
N PHE A 57 10.89 -25.56 3.44
CA PHE A 57 11.88 -26.47 4.03
C PHE A 57 13.19 -25.80 4.46
N SER A 58 13.37 -24.49 4.18
CA SER A 58 14.60 -23.78 4.50
C SER A 58 14.36 -22.47 5.24
N TRP A 59 13.58 -21.54 4.66
CA TRP A 59 13.48 -20.17 5.19
C TRP A 59 12.41 -20.00 6.27
N HIS A 60 11.21 -20.61 6.08
CA HIS A 60 10.01 -20.36 6.88
C HIS A 60 9.23 -21.64 7.21
N THR A 61 9.95 -22.72 7.56
CA THR A 61 9.35 -24.04 7.83
C THR A 61 8.30 -23.99 8.93
N GLU A 62 8.50 -23.19 9.98
CA GLU A 62 7.53 -23.02 11.07
C GLU A 62 6.22 -22.39 10.55
N LYS A 63 6.29 -21.38 9.68
CA LYS A 63 5.10 -20.74 9.09
C LYS A 63 4.39 -21.68 8.12
N PHE A 64 5.16 -22.47 7.37
CA PHE A 64 4.61 -23.51 6.51
C PHE A 64 3.82 -24.56 7.32
N LEU A 65 4.33 -24.99 8.48
CA LEU A 65 3.66 -25.94 9.35
C LEU A 65 2.40 -25.32 10.01
N LEU A 66 2.46 -24.05 10.43
CA LEU A 66 1.29 -23.34 10.96
C LEU A 66 0.20 -23.21 9.91
N ALA A 67 0.55 -22.90 8.65
CA ALA A 67 -0.38 -22.88 7.54
C ALA A 67 -1.00 -24.26 7.27
N CYS A 68 -0.20 -25.34 7.34
CA CYS A 68 -0.72 -26.71 7.24
C CYS A 68 -1.74 -27.03 8.35
N LEU A 69 -1.55 -26.52 9.57
CA LEU A 69 -2.53 -26.67 10.65
C LEU A 69 -3.87 -26.01 10.31
N VAL A 70 -3.85 -24.80 9.77
CA VAL A 70 -5.06 -24.07 9.32
C VAL A 70 -5.76 -24.84 8.20
N LEU A 71 -5.01 -25.25 7.18
CA LEU A 71 -5.52 -26.02 6.04
C LEU A 71 -6.10 -27.38 6.48
N LEU A 72 -5.48 -28.02 7.48
CA LEU A 72 -6.01 -29.24 8.08
C LEU A 72 -7.39 -29.03 8.72
N MET A 73 -7.59 -27.92 9.43
CA MET A 73 -8.91 -27.61 10.01
C MET A 73 -9.96 -27.41 8.92
N ILE A 74 -9.63 -26.72 7.82
CA ILE A 74 -10.52 -26.53 6.67
C ILE A 74 -10.82 -27.88 6.00
N PHE A 75 -9.79 -28.71 5.79
CA PHE A 75 -9.96 -30.05 5.20
C PHE A 75 -10.89 -30.94 6.03
N LEU A 76 -10.64 -31.04 7.35
CA LEU A 76 -11.44 -31.85 8.26
C LEU A 76 -12.89 -31.33 8.37
N PHE A 77 -13.08 -30.01 8.34
CA PHE A 77 -14.40 -29.39 8.29
C PHE A 77 -15.19 -29.85 7.06
N LEU A 78 -14.59 -29.76 5.87
CA LEU A 78 -15.25 -30.19 4.63
C LEU A 78 -15.56 -31.70 4.64
N VAL A 79 -14.64 -32.53 5.11
CA VAL A 79 -14.88 -33.98 5.27
C VAL A 79 -16.03 -34.25 6.25
N ALA A 80 -16.12 -33.52 7.34
CA ALA A 80 -17.20 -33.68 8.33
C ALA A 80 -18.54 -33.18 7.78
N VAL A 81 -18.57 -32.03 7.09
CA VAL A 81 -19.79 -31.48 6.46
C VAL A 81 -20.33 -32.45 5.42
N LEU A 82 -19.50 -32.91 4.50
CA LEU A 82 -19.89 -33.78 3.39
C LEU A 82 -20.07 -35.24 3.83
N GLY A 83 -19.58 -35.61 5.02
CA GLY A 83 -19.67 -36.97 5.54
C GLY A 83 -18.97 -38.03 4.66
N SER A 84 -18.01 -37.62 3.85
CA SER A 84 -17.28 -38.47 2.92
C SER A 84 -15.86 -37.97 2.74
N PHE A 85 -14.88 -38.84 3.00
CA PHE A 85 -13.47 -38.51 2.79
C PHE A 85 -13.19 -38.14 1.32
N LEU A 86 -13.69 -38.94 0.38
CA LEU A 86 -13.47 -38.72 -1.05
C LEU A 86 -14.05 -37.37 -1.53
N PHE A 87 -15.33 -37.12 -1.22
CA PHE A 87 -15.96 -35.84 -1.60
C PHE A 87 -15.34 -34.67 -0.84
N GLY A 88 -15.02 -34.80 0.45
CA GLY A 88 -14.32 -33.78 1.22
C GLY A 88 -12.97 -33.41 0.62
N THR A 89 -12.17 -34.40 0.23
CA THR A 89 -10.90 -34.21 -0.45
C THR A 89 -11.08 -33.54 -1.81
N PHE A 90 -12.06 -33.96 -2.60
CA PHE A 90 -12.34 -33.36 -3.91
C PHE A 90 -12.70 -31.88 -3.80
N PHE A 91 -13.67 -31.53 -2.95
CA PHE A 91 -14.08 -30.14 -2.76
C PHE A 91 -12.97 -29.26 -2.19
N TYR A 92 -12.18 -29.82 -1.27
CA TYR A 92 -11.01 -29.15 -0.70
C TYR A 92 -9.98 -28.83 -1.79
N LEU A 93 -9.61 -29.81 -2.62
CA LEU A 93 -8.61 -29.62 -3.68
C LEU A 93 -9.10 -28.66 -4.77
N VAL A 94 -10.38 -28.71 -5.12
CA VAL A 94 -10.98 -27.76 -6.06
C VAL A 94 -10.92 -26.34 -5.49
N GLY A 95 -11.30 -26.15 -4.23
CA GLY A 95 -11.24 -24.85 -3.56
C GLY A 95 -9.81 -24.30 -3.49
N ILE A 96 -8.84 -25.12 -3.10
CA ILE A 96 -7.42 -24.74 -3.05
C ILE A 96 -6.89 -24.42 -4.47
N GLY A 97 -7.27 -25.22 -5.47
CA GLY A 97 -6.87 -25.00 -6.85
C GLY A 97 -7.35 -23.65 -7.39
N ILE A 98 -8.63 -23.34 -7.18
CA ILE A 98 -9.20 -22.04 -7.56
C ILE A 98 -8.52 -20.90 -6.82
N LEU A 99 -8.36 -21.01 -5.50
CA LEU A 99 -7.79 -19.95 -4.67
C LEU A 99 -6.34 -19.66 -5.05
N GLY A 100 -5.50 -20.69 -5.24
CA GLY A 100 -4.11 -20.51 -5.63
C GLY A 100 -3.97 -19.90 -7.02
N TYR A 101 -4.75 -20.38 -8.00
CA TYR A 101 -4.70 -19.84 -9.35
C TYR A 101 -5.20 -18.39 -9.42
N ALA A 102 -6.29 -18.07 -8.72
CA ALA A 102 -6.78 -16.70 -8.64
C ALA A 102 -5.77 -15.77 -7.97
N ASN A 103 -5.06 -16.24 -6.93
CA ASN A 103 -3.96 -15.48 -6.32
C ASN A 103 -2.82 -15.24 -7.31
N TYR A 104 -2.41 -16.26 -8.06
CA TYR A 104 -1.39 -16.11 -9.11
C TYR A 104 -1.79 -15.05 -10.14
N LEU A 105 -3.03 -15.09 -10.64
CA LEU A 105 -3.51 -14.10 -11.60
C LEU A 105 -3.49 -12.68 -11.01
N LYS A 106 -3.98 -12.51 -9.77
CA LYS A 106 -3.98 -11.19 -9.12
C LYS A 106 -2.55 -10.67 -8.89
N MET A 107 -1.62 -11.56 -8.48
CA MET A 107 -0.20 -11.22 -8.35
C MET A 107 0.43 -10.79 -9.68
N THR A 108 0.10 -11.48 -10.78
CA THR A 108 0.64 -11.18 -12.12
C THR A 108 0.12 -9.85 -12.67
N TYR A 109 -1.21 -9.60 -12.55
CA TYR A 109 -1.82 -8.42 -13.16
C TYR A 109 -1.82 -7.17 -12.28
N ARG A 110 -1.89 -7.33 -10.94
CA ARG A 110 -2.02 -6.21 -9.99
C ARG A 110 -0.86 -6.10 -9.01
N GLN A 111 0.11 -7.01 -9.05
CA GLN A 111 1.21 -7.11 -8.09
C GLN A 111 0.73 -7.20 -6.63
N GLU A 112 -0.50 -7.68 -6.42
CA GLU A 112 -1.13 -7.81 -5.11
C GLU A 112 -1.63 -9.23 -4.86
N PRO A 113 -1.52 -9.76 -3.62
CA PRO A 113 -2.13 -11.02 -3.24
C PRO A 113 -3.65 -10.91 -3.10
N ILE A 114 -4.33 -12.07 -3.02
CA ILE A 114 -5.75 -12.10 -2.64
C ILE A 114 -5.90 -11.74 -1.17
N TYR A 115 -6.78 -10.79 -0.90
CA TYR A 115 -7.22 -10.41 0.44
C TYR A 115 -8.53 -11.10 0.83
N PRO A 116 -8.85 -11.22 2.13
CA PRO A 116 -10.16 -11.72 2.57
C PRO A 116 -11.34 -10.95 1.96
N ASP A 117 -11.19 -9.65 1.75
CA ASP A 117 -12.23 -8.80 1.16
C ASP A 117 -12.50 -9.10 -0.32
N ASP A 118 -11.51 -9.60 -1.07
CA ASP A 118 -11.70 -10.00 -2.47
C ASP A 118 -12.72 -11.15 -2.61
N LEU A 119 -12.88 -11.96 -1.56
CA LEU A 119 -13.90 -13.01 -1.57
C LEU A 119 -15.34 -12.47 -1.65
N LYS A 120 -15.55 -11.19 -1.32
CA LYS A 120 -16.86 -10.53 -1.48
C LYS A 120 -17.21 -10.34 -2.96
N MET A 121 -16.21 -10.18 -3.83
CA MET A 121 -16.39 -10.03 -5.29
C MET A 121 -17.00 -11.27 -5.95
N ILE A 122 -16.95 -12.44 -5.30
CA ILE A 122 -17.64 -13.65 -5.79
C ILE A 122 -19.16 -13.42 -5.95
N LYS A 123 -19.72 -12.42 -5.25
CA LYS A 123 -21.14 -12.06 -5.34
C LYS A 123 -21.46 -11.14 -6.54
N GLU A 124 -20.45 -10.55 -7.16
CA GLU A 124 -20.59 -9.65 -8.31
C GLU A 124 -20.70 -10.44 -9.61
N PHE A 125 -21.83 -11.13 -9.79
CA PHE A 125 -22.06 -12.01 -10.95
C PHE A 125 -22.01 -11.27 -12.30
N GLY A 126 -22.39 -9.99 -12.33
CA GLY A 126 -22.29 -9.14 -13.52
C GLY A 126 -20.83 -9.00 -13.98
N LEU A 127 -19.97 -8.58 -13.09
CA LEU A 127 -18.53 -8.42 -13.35
C LEU A 127 -17.87 -9.73 -13.79
N LEU A 128 -18.21 -10.85 -13.12
CA LEU A 128 -17.67 -12.17 -13.49
C LEU A 128 -18.10 -12.58 -14.91
N LYS A 129 -19.34 -12.28 -15.30
CA LYS A 129 -19.85 -12.55 -16.63
C LYS A 129 -19.12 -11.72 -17.70
N ASP A 130 -18.90 -10.44 -17.43
CA ASP A 130 -18.21 -9.53 -18.35
C ASP A 130 -16.74 -9.93 -18.54
N MET A 131 -16.06 -10.34 -17.47
CA MET A 131 -14.65 -10.80 -17.52
C MET A 131 -14.48 -12.15 -18.24
N THR A 132 -15.40 -13.08 -18.08
CA THR A 132 -15.28 -14.46 -18.63
C THR A 132 -15.96 -14.64 -19.98
N GLY A 133 -16.82 -13.72 -20.36
CA GLY A 133 -17.72 -13.85 -21.50
C GLY A 133 -18.94 -14.72 -21.20
N THR A 134 -20.06 -14.41 -21.83
CA THR A 134 -21.38 -15.00 -21.55
C THR A 134 -21.38 -16.53 -21.60
N THR A 135 -20.79 -17.14 -22.63
CA THR A 135 -20.77 -18.60 -22.82
C THR A 135 -19.95 -19.29 -21.73
N SER A 136 -18.75 -18.82 -21.44
CA SER A 136 -17.85 -19.37 -20.41
C SER A 136 -18.46 -19.23 -19.02
N PHE A 137 -19.15 -18.12 -18.75
CA PHE A 137 -19.86 -17.88 -17.49
C PHE A 137 -20.95 -18.94 -17.25
N TYR A 138 -21.81 -19.21 -18.22
CA TYR A 138 -22.88 -20.22 -18.06
C TYR A 138 -22.33 -21.65 -17.99
N LEU A 139 -21.25 -21.97 -18.70
CA LEU A 139 -20.56 -23.26 -18.55
C LEU A 139 -19.99 -23.43 -17.13
N LEU A 140 -19.34 -22.40 -16.60
CA LEU A 140 -18.81 -22.39 -15.24
C LEU A 140 -19.94 -22.51 -14.20
N ALA A 141 -21.02 -21.76 -14.36
CA ALA A 141 -22.21 -21.85 -13.51
C ALA A 141 -22.82 -23.26 -13.52
N GLY A 142 -22.94 -23.88 -14.71
CA GLY A 142 -23.39 -25.26 -14.85
C GLY A 142 -22.50 -26.27 -14.14
N MET A 143 -21.17 -26.13 -14.27
CA MET A 143 -20.21 -26.96 -13.52
C MET A 143 -20.34 -26.78 -12.00
N ILE A 144 -20.50 -25.55 -11.51
CA ILE A 144 -20.71 -25.26 -10.09
C ILE A 144 -21.99 -25.94 -9.60
N LEU A 145 -23.09 -25.87 -10.35
CA LEU A 145 -24.35 -26.53 -10.00
C LEU A 145 -24.20 -28.06 -9.90
N LEU A 146 -23.50 -28.70 -10.82
CA LEU A 146 -23.18 -30.13 -10.76
C LEU A 146 -22.35 -30.49 -9.52
N VAL A 147 -21.34 -29.67 -9.20
CA VAL A 147 -20.52 -29.84 -8.01
C VAL A 147 -21.38 -29.73 -6.74
N VAL A 148 -22.24 -28.71 -6.65
CA VAL A 148 -23.18 -28.53 -5.51
C VAL A 148 -24.14 -29.72 -5.39
N ALA A 149 -24.73 -30.18 -6.50
CA ALA A 149 -25.62 -31.35 -6.52
C ALA A 149 -24.90 -32.60 -6.01
N GLY A 150 -23.65 -32.84 -6.44
CA GLY A 150 -22.80 -33.93 -5.94
C GLY A 150 -22.52 -33.81 -4.44
N GLY A 151 -22.29 -32.61 -3.92
CA GLY A 151 -22.14 -32.33 -2.49
C GLY A 151 -23.41 -32.65 -1.68
N CYS A 152 -24.56 -32.17 -2.15
CA CYS A 152 -25.88 -32.48 -1.54
C CYS A 152 -26.13 -33.99 -1.50
N TRP A 153 -25.84 -34.68 -2.60
CA TRP A 153 -25.96 -36.14 -2.64
C TRP A 153 -25.03 -36.84 -1.65
N ALA A 154 -23.80 -36.41 -1.52
CA ALA A 154 -22.83 -36.94 -0.54
C ALA A 154 -23.33 -36.76 0.90
N ILE A 155 -23.86 -35.58 1.23
CA ILE A 155 -24.46 -35.27 2.53
C ILE A 155 -25.65 -36.21 2.78
N TYR A 156 -26.57 -36.31 1.86
CA TYR A 156 -27.74 -37.22 1.97
C TYR A 156 -27.32 -38.67 2.22
N ARG A 157 -26.37 -39.17 1.43
CA ARG A 157 -25.83 -40.52 1.59
C ARG A 157 -25.11 -40.71 2.94
N SER A 158 -24.48 -39.68 3.47
CA SER A 158 -23.76 -39.75 4.76
C SER A 158 -24.71 -40.01 5.93
N PHE A 159 -25.95 -39.52 5.90
CA PHE A 159 -26.92 -39.76 6.97
C PHE A 159 -27.35 -41.23 7.08
N LYS A 160 -27.11 -42.06 6.06
CA LYS A 160 -27.38 -43.48 6.06
C LYS A 160 -26.31 -44.33 6.70
N LYS A 161 -25.21 -43.74 7.19
CA LYS A 161 -24.11 -44.43 7.87
C LYS A 161 -24.42 -44.68 9.35
N ASP A 162 -23.65 -45.59 9.96
CA ASP A 162 -23.88 -46.05 11.33
C ASP A 162 -23.72 -44.92 12.37
N LYS A 163 -24.25 -45.16 13.58
CA LYS A 163 -24.24 -44.21 14.72
C LYS A 163 -22.83 -43.81 15.14
N LYS A 164 -21.85 -44.73 15.08
CA LYS A 164 -20.46 -44.46 15.47
C LYS A 164 -19.81 -43.46 14.50
N PHE A 165 -20.06 -43.65 13.22
CA PHE A 165 -19.62 -42.71 12.18
C PHE A 165 -20.25 -41.34 12.41
N GLN A 166 -21.56 -41.27 12.69
CA GLN A 166 -22.24 -40.00 12.94
C GLN A 166 -21.68 -39.30 14.19
N ALA A 167 -21.39 -40.01 15.27
CA ALA A 167 -20.79 -39.44 16.47
C ALA A 167 -19.41 -38.84 16.20
N ILE A 168 -18.53 -39.56 15.50
CA ILE A 168 -17.21 -39.04 15.10
C ILE A 168 -17.36 -37.81 14.21
N ARG A 169 -18.25 -37.86 13.22
CA ARG A 169 -18.55 -36.74 12.29
C ARG A 169 -18.98 -35.47 13.05
N VAL A 170 -19.91 -35.62 13.98
CA VAL A 170 -20.43 -34.51 14.80
C VAL A 170 -19.32 -33.92 15.67
N ILE A 171 -18.53 -34.74 16.34
CA ILE A 171 -17.39 -34.29 17.17
C ILE A 171 -16.39 -33.53 16.29
N THR A 172 -16.01 -34.08 15.12
CA THR A 172 -15.10 -33.44 14.19
C THR A 172 -15.65 -32.10 13.72
N LEU A 173 -16.96 -32.02 13.38
CA LEU A 173 -17.62 -30.82 12.94
C LEU A 173 -17.57 -29.72 14.01
N PHE A 174 -17.95 -30.04 15.27
CA PHE A 174 -17.89 -29.04 16.34
C PHE A 174 -16.45 -28.59 16.64
N THR A 175 -15.49 -29.51 16.68
CA THR A 175 -14.07 -29.18 16.90
C THR A 175 -13.53 -28.27 15.82
N THR A 176 -13.84 -28.57 14.56
CA THR A 176 -13.36 -27.74 13.43
C THR A 176 -14.07 -26.40 13.35
N ILE A 177 -15.37 -26.32 13.63
CA ILE A 177 -16.09 -25.03 13.73
C ILE A 177 -15.46 -24.17 14.81
N PHE A 178 -15.24 -24.71 16.02
CA PHE A 178 -14.60 -23.95 17.09
C PHE A 178 -13.19 -23.49 16.71
N ALA A 179 -12.39 -24.36 16.10
CA ALA A 179 -11.06 -24.00 15.60
C ALA A 179 -11.11 -22.90 14.53
N LEU A 180 -12.03 -22.98 13.56
CA LEU A 180 -12.18 -21.97 12.50
C LEU A 180 -12.68 -20.63 13.05
N ILE A 181 -13.59 -20.64 14.04
CA ILE A 181 -13.99 -19.42 14.77
C ILE A 181 -12.76 -18.82 15.50
N TYR A 182 -11.97 -19.63 16.18
CA TYR A 182 -10.74 -19.16 16.82
C TYR A 182 -9.74 -18.58 15.82
N ILE A 183 -9.56 -19.23 14.67
CA ILE A 183 -8.71 -18.77 13.57
C ILE A 183 -9.26 -17.44 12.97
N SER A 184 -10.58 -17.28 12.84
CA SER A 184 -11.16 -16.04 12.30
C SER A 184 -10.90 -14.80 13.19
N HIS A 185 -10.54 -15.01 14.45
CA HIS A 185 -10.09 -13.97 15.38
C HIS A 185 -8.55 -13.90 15.46
N PHE A 186 -7.86 -14.21 14.36
CA PHE A 186 -6.40 -14.23 14.30
C PHE A 186 -5.77 -12.91 14.74
N ASN A 187 -6.35 -11.77 14.37
CA ASN A 187 -5.79 -10.45 14.68
C ASN A 187 -5.97 -10.00 16.14
N ASN A 188 -6.67 -10.78 16.98
CA ASN A 188 -6.67 -10.53 18.41
C ASN A 188 -5.24 -10.73 18.98
N PRO A 189 -4.68 -9.76 19.74
CA PRO A 189 -3.33 -9.84 20.31
C PRO A 189 -3.09 -11.10 21.18
N ASN A 190 -4.15 -11.65 21.76
CA ASN A 190 -4.07 -12.86 22.61
C ASN A 190 -4.19 -14.17 21.81
N ASN A 191 -4.42 -14.13 20.51
CA ASN A 191 -4.52 -15.32 19.68
C ASN A 191 -3.18 -16.05 19.60
N LEU A 192 -3.15 -17.33 20.02
CA LEU A 192 -1.92 -18.13 20.07
C LEU A 192 -1.33 -18.39 18.68
N LEU A 193 -2.18 -18.56 17.67
CA LEU A 193 -1.71 -18.73 16.28
C LEU A 193 -1.00 -17.48 15.79
N ARG A 194 -1.56 -16.29 16.05
CA ARG A 194 -0.89 -15.01 15.77
C ARG A 194 0.44 -14.89 16.50
N LYS A 195 0.47 -15.20 17.81
CA LYS A 195 1.72 -15.18 18.59
C LYS A 195 2.77 -16.13 18.02
N ALA A 196 2.37 -17.29 17.50
CA ALA A 196 3.28 -18.23 16.86
C ALA A 196 3.85 -17.67 15.54
N TYR A 197 3.02 -17.07 14.69
CA TYR A 197 3.49 -16.40 13.47
C TYR A 197 4.42 -15.22 13.77
N ASN A 198 4.10 -14.39 14.77
CA ASN A 198 4.86 -13.20 15.14
C ASN A 198 6.28 -13.50 15.64
N LYS A 199 6.59 -14.71 16.08
CA LYS A 199 7.94 -15.06 16.57
C LYS A 199 9.03 -14.84 15.52
N THR A 200 8.71 -15.02 14.25
CA THR A 200 9.66 -14.94 13.12
C THR A 200 9.11 -14.11 11.97
N ALA A 201 7.99 -13.38 12.15
CA ALA A 201 7.41 -12.55 11.12
C ALA A 201 8.29 -11.32 10.89
N LEU A 202 8.80 -11.19 9.66
CA LEU A 202 9.33 -9.96 9.15
C LEU A 202 8.18 -9.23 8.44
N TRP A 203 7.87 -8.02 8.89
CA TRP A 203 6.79 -7.21 8.35
C TRP A 203 7.35 -6.05 7.53
N ILE A 204 6.91 -5.91 6.29
CA ILE A 204 7.29 -4.82 5.39
C ILE A 204 6.12 -3.82 5.39
N PRO A 205 6.33 -2.59 5.88
CA PRO A 205 5.24 -1.64 6.12
C PRO A 205 4.47 -1.21 4.87
N TYR A 206 5.09 -1.27 3.69
CA TYR A 206 4.56 -0.76 2.43
C TYR A 206 4.23 -1.83 1.39
N SER A 207 4.42 -3.13 1.68
CA SER A 207 4.23 -4.17 0.67
C SER A 207 3.53 -5.42 1.20
N GLN A 208 2.26 -5.57 0.88
CA GLN A 208 1.54 -6.81 1.14
C GLN A 208 2.11 -8.00 0.35
N LYS A 209 2.61 -7.78 -0.87
CA LYS A 209 3.29 -8.82 -1.65
C LYS A 209 4.44 -9.44 -0.87
N MET A 210 5.33 -8.59 -0.33
CA MET A 210 6.47 -9.05 0.49
C MET A 210 6.03 -9.66 1.82
N ASN A 211 4.96 -9.15 2.45
CA ASN A 211 4.41 -9.74 3.66
C ASN A 211 3.88 -11.15 3.42
N TYR A 212 3.25 -11.41 2.28
CA TYR A 212 2.85 -12.75 1.88
C TYR A 212 4.05 -13.65 1.55
N TYR A 213 5.12 -13.13 0.95
CA TYR A 213 6.36 -13.90 0.77
C TYR A 213 6.95 -14.31 2.12
N ASN A 214 6.99 -13.42 3.09
CA ASN A 214 7.57 -13.67 4.41
C ASN A 214 6.70 -14.55 5.31
N THR A 215 5.37 -14.49 5.20
CA THR A 215 4.43 -15.20 6.08
C THR A 215 3.75 -16.40 5.41
N GLY A 216 3.92 -16.54 4.11
CA GLY A 216 3.21 -17.49 3.25
C GLY A 216 1.77 -17.06 2.96
N PHE A 217 1.15 -17.66 1.94
CA PHE A 217 -0.20 -17.29 1.51
C PHE A 217 -1.23 -17.32 2.67
N ILE A 218 -1.28 -18.40 3.43
CA ILE A 218 -2.24 -18.53 4.56
C ILE A 218 -1.93 -17.51 5.65
N GLY A 219 -0.66 -17.32 6.02
CA GLY A 219 -0.26 -16.31 7.01
C GLY A 219 -0.66 -14.90 6.59
N GLY A 220 -0.29 -14.49 5.38
CA GLY A 220 -0.65 -13.19 4.81
C GLY A 220 -2.16 -12.98 4.77
N PHE A 221 -2.93 -13.99 4.34
CA PHE A 221 -4.39 -13.94 4.35
C PHE A 221 -4.97 -13.76 5.76
N LEU A 222 -4.42 -14.46 6.78
CA LEU A 222 -4.86 -14.34 8.16
C LEU A 222 -4.55 -12.95 8.76
N TYR A 223 -3.38 -12.38 8.48
CA TYR A 223 -3.05 -11.02 8.91
C TYR A 223 -4.00 -9.97 8.35
N ASN A 224 -4.57 -10.23 7.18
CA ASN A 224 -5.53 -9.34 6.52
C ASN A 224 -7.01 -9.60 6.88
N LEU A 225 -7.30 -10.49 7.84
CA LEU A 225 -8.66 -10.69 8.36
C LEU A 225 -9.09 -9.51 9.23
N LYS A 226 -10.20 -8.84 8.87
CA LYS A 226 -10.83 -7.75 9.65
C LYS A 226 -9.80 -6.72 10.14
N ILE A 227 -9.16 -6.04 9.20
CA ILE A 227 -8.27 -4.94 9.52
C ILE A 227 -9.13 -3.73 9.93
N GLU A 228 -8.91 -3.26 11.15
CA GLU A 228 -9.37 -1.93 11.57
C GLU A 228 -8.29 -0.93 11.13
N PRO A 229 -8.61 0.12 10.34
CA PRO A 229 -7.59 1.06 9.88
C PRO A 229 -6.84 1.74 11.02
N MET A 230 -7.56 2.17 12.06
CA MET A 230 -7.00 2.80 13.26
C MET A 230 -7.65 2.27 14.53
N GLU A 231 -6.93 2.30 15.65
CA GLU A 231 -7.51 2.10 16.97
C GLU A 231 -8.31 3.32 17.38
N LYS A 232 -9.41 3.11 18.13
CA LYS A 232 -10.25 4.23 18.61
C LYS A 232 -9.48 5.07 19.62
N PRO A 233 -9.25 6.37 19.34
CA PRO A 233 -8.57 7.26 20.28
C PRO A 233 -9.36 7.42 21.59
N LYS A 234 -8.63 7.58 22.70
CA LYS A 234 -9.23 7.80 24.00
C LYS A 234 -9.99 9.12 24.03
N GLY A 235 -11.25 9.07 24.42
CA GLY A 235 -12.11 10.26 24.53
C GLY A 235 -12.79 10.66 23.22
N TYR A 236 -12.67 9.86 22.13
CA TYR A 236 -13.40 10.11 20.90
C TYR A 236 -14.92 10.10 21.14
N SER A 237 -15.57 11.21 20.82
CA SER A 237 -17.02 11.40 20.87
C SER A 237 -17.45 12.49 19.90
N GLU A 238 -18.74 12.57 19.59
CA GLU A 238 -19.32 13.63 18.75
C GLU A 238 -19.03 15.02 19.32
N GLU A 239 -19.20 15.19 20.64
CA GLU A 239 -18.95 16.48 21.32
C GLU A 239 -17.49 16.90 21.15
N LYS A 240 -16.54 15.95 21.29
CA LYS A 240 -15.11 16.27 21.17
C LYS A 240 -14.72 16.62 19.74
N ILE A 241 -15.28 15.93 18.75
CA ILE A 241 -15.07 16.28 17.34
C ILE A 241 -15.64 17.66 17.03
N LYS A 242 -16.86 17.97 17.51
CA LYS A 242 -17.46 19.31 17.34
C LYS A 242 -16.66 20.42 18.04
N GLU A 243 -16.08 20.15 19.20
CA GLU A 243 -15.18 21.09 19.89
C GLU A 243 -13.96 21.40 19.01
N ILE A 244 -13.26 20.35 18.50
CA ILE A 244 -12.08 20.49 17.64
C ILE A 244 -12.45 21.25 16.37
N THR A 245 -13.43 20.79 15.63
CA THR A 245 -13.82 21.38 14.34
C THR A 245 -14.25 22.84 14.49
N SER A 246 -15.06 23.18 15.52
CA SER A 246 -15.50 24.55 15.75
C SER A 246 -14.37 25.49 16.17
N HIS A 247 -13.37 24.99 16.90
CA HIS A 247 -12.21 25.78 17.29
C HIS A 247 -11.37 26.19 16.07
N TYR A 248 -10.97 25.23 15.25
CA TYR A 248 -10.11 25.49 14.12
C TYR A 248 -10.84 26.13 12.94
N GLN A 249 -12.15 25.91 12.78
CA GLN A 249 -12.95 26.65 11.80
C GLN A 249 -12.95 28.15 12.10
N LYS A 250 -13.11 28.55 13.35
CA LYS A 250 -13.01 29.99 13.73
C LYS A 250 -11.65 30.58 13.37
N LEU A 251 -10.56 29.83 13.54
CA LEU A 251 -9.23 30.30 13.15
C LEU A 251 -9.10 30.45 11.62
N ALA A 252 -9.67 29.51 10.87
CA ALA A 252 -9.74 29.60 9.41
C ALA A 252 -10.55 30.83 8.96
N ASP A 253 -11.74 31.03 9.54
CA ASP A 253 -12.61 32.18 9.23
C ASP A 253 -11.90 33.52 9.49
N GLU A 254 -11.12 33.62 10.56
CA GLU A 254 -10.32 34.84 10.86
C GLU A 254 -9.18 35.02 9.84
N LYS A 255 -8.43 33.96 9.51
CA LYS A 255 -7.35 34.00 8.55
C LYS A 255 -7.86 34.38 7.16
N ASN A 256 -8.99 33.83 6.75
CA ASN A 256 -9.60 34.04 5.44
C ASN A 256 -10.07 35.49 5.21
N LYS A 257 -10.27 36.31 6.26
CA LYS A 257 -10.58 37.75 6.13
C LYS A 257 -9.48 38.55 5.45
N THR A 258 -8.23 38.06 5.51
CA THR A 258 -7.04 38.73 4.98
C THR A 258 -6.32 37.91 3.92
N ALA A 259 -6.84 36.73 3.59
CA ALA A 259 -6.28 35.87 2.56
C ALA A 259 -6.45 36.48 1.16
N SER A 260 -5.58 36.11 0.25
CA SER A 260 -5.69 36.49 -1.16
C SER A 260 -6.96 35.88 -1.78
N GLU A 261 -7.66 36.67 -2.59
CA GLU A 261 -8.75 36.18 -3.43
C GLU A 261 -8.25 35.70 -4.79
N GLU A 262 -6.96 35.85 -5.08
CA GLU A 262 -6.34 35.41 -6.33
C GLU A 262 -6.29 33.88 -6.39
N GLN A 263 -6.88 33.31 -7.44
CA GLN A 263 -6.82 31.87 -7.69
C GLN A 263 -5.61 31.56 -8.60
N SER A 264 -4.53 31.12 -7.97
CA SER A 264 -3.32 30.63 -8.67
C SER A 264 -3.55 29.21 -9.18
N ASN A 265 -2.85 28.81 -10.25
CA ASN A 265 -2.72 27.36 -10.51
C ASN A 265 -1.89 26.71 -9.40
N ILE A 266 -2.20 25.47 -9.09
CA ILE A 266 -1.48 24.69 -8.07
C ILE A 266 -1.07 23.37 -8.69
N ILE A 267 0.22 23.05 -8.65
CA ILE A 267 0.79 21.83 -9.22
C ILE A 267 1.50 21.06 -8.11
N TYR A 268 1.12 19.83 -7.92
CA TYR A 268 1.82 18.87 -7.08
C TYR A 268 2.64 17.94 -7.97
N VAL A 269 3.95 17.91 -7.77
CA VAL A 269 4.87 17.02 -8.49
C VAL A 269 5.53 16.09 -7.49
N MET A 270 5.10 14.83 -7.48
CA MET A 270 5.78 13.78 -6.77
C MET A 270 6.76 13.09 -7.72
N SER A 271 8.05 13.30 -7.49
CA SER A 271 9.12 12.76 -8.31
C SER A 271 9.57 11.40 -7.75
N GLU A 272 9.41 10.37 -8.54
CA GLU A 272 9.77 8.99 -8.18
C GLU A 272 11.23 8.89 -7.76
N SER A 273 11.50 8.32 -6.60
CA SER A 273 12.82 8.05 -6.03
C SER A 273 13.81 9.24 -6.02
N PHE A 274 13.32 10.48 -6.12
CA PHE A 274 14.16 11.68 -6.18
C PHE A 274 14.73 12.01 -4.80
N SER A 275 16.04 11.88 -4.65
CA SER A 275 16.75 12.15 -3.38
C SER A 275 18.19 12.59 -3.63
N ASP A 276 18.86 13.11 -2.60
CA ASP A 276 20.27 13.50 -2.65
C ASP A 276 21.17 12.41 -2.04
N PRO A 277 21.83 11.58 -2.86
CA PRO A 277 22.71 10.53 -2.37
C PRO A 277 23.98 11.04 -1.68
N SER A 278 24.37 12.31 -1.90
CA SER A 278 25.55 12.90 -1.25
C SER A 278 25.40 13.05 0.27
N ARG A 279 24.16 12.97 0.76
CA ARG A 279 23.83 13.02 2.19
C ARG A 279 24.11 11.71 2.93
N LEU A 280 24.34 10.62 2.19
CA LEU A 280 24.54 9.30 2.79
C LEU A 280 26.00 9.07 3.17
N ASN A 281 26.23 8.67 4.42
CA ASN A 281 27.52 8.16 4.85
C ASN A 281 27.87 6.89 4.04
N GLY A 282 29.12 6.78 3.61
CA GLY A 282 29.60 5.66 2.83
C GLY A 282 29.32 5.75 1.32
N VAL A 283 28.83 6.90 0.85
CA VAL A 283 28.64 7.21 -0.57
C VAL A 283 29.48 8.45 -0.93
N GLU A 284 30.33 8.32 -1.93
CA GLU A 284 31.10 9.43 -2.52
C GLU A 284 30.67 9.60 -3.99
N ILE A 285 30.39 10.84 -4.40
CA ILE A 285 29.94 11.18 -5.74
C ILE A 285 30.92 12.17 -6.36
N THR A 286 31.21 11.99 -7.64
CA THR A 286 31.96 12.96 -8.45
C THR A 286 30.99 13.69 -9.39
N GLY A 287 31.00 15.00 -9.33
CA GLY A 287 30.01 15.85 -10.00
C GLY A 287 28.84 16.23 -9.09
N ASP A 288 27.92 17.01 -9.61
CA ASP A 288 26.71 17.47 -8.90
C ASP A 288 25.47 17.20 -9.75
N PRO A 289 24.81 16.05 -9.57
CA PRO A 289 23.63 15.70 -10.34
C PRO A 289 22.40 16.55 -10.01
N LEU A 290 22.40 17.24 -8.87
CA LEU A 290 21.29 18.04 -8.38
C LEU A 290 21.52 19.56 -8.51
N ALA A 291 22.56 19.99 -9.23
CA ALA A 291 22.89 21.42 -9.41
C ALA A 291 21.70 22.26 -9.88
N ASP A 292 20.92 21.76 -10.82
CA ASP A 292 19.75 22.47 -11.35
C ASP A 292 18.56 22.49 -10.37
N TYR A 293 18.35 21.41 -9.61
CA TYR A 293 17.40 21.40 -8.51
C TYR A 293 17.77 22.45 -7.44
N TYR A 294 19.02 22.48 -6.99
CA TYR A 294 19.47 23.46 -6.00
C TYR A 294 19.43 24.88 -6.54
N ALA A 295 19.65 25.10 -7.85
CA ALA A 295 19.46 26.39 -8.46
C ALA A 295 18.02 26.92 -8.36
N VAL A 296 17.00 26.04 -8.31
CA VAL A 296 15.60 26.38 -8.03
C VAL A 296 15.40 26.55 -6.52
N ALA A 297 15.78 25.55 -5.73
CA ALA A 297 15.54 25.47 -4.29
C ALA A 297 16.17 26.67 -3.53
N ASP A 298 17.35 27.09 -3.94
CA ASP A 298 18.08 28.21 -3.34
C ASP A 298 17.43 29.59 -3.53
N GLN A 299 16.37 29.68 -4.33
CA GLN A 299 15.66 30.93 -4.59
C GLN A 299 14.29 31.02 -3.88
N THR A 300 13.83 29.96 -3.23
CA THR A 300 12.47 29.87 -2.73
C THR A 300 12.39 29.08 -1.41
N TYR A 301 11.20 28.68 -1.02
CA TYR A 301 10.94 27.86 0.17
C TYR A 301 11.24 26.39 -0.12
N SER A 302 12.23 25.83 0.55
CA SER A 302 12.69 24.46 0.30
C SER A 302 13.24 23.80 1.56
N GLY A 303 13.39 22.48 1.54
CA GLY A 303 13.93 21.73 2.67
C GLY A 303 13.92 20.23 2.46
N GLN A 304 13.87 19.51 3.58
CA GLN A 304 13.81 18.05 3.62
C GLN A 304 12.39 17.60 3.96
N MET A 305 11.92 16.57 3.26
CA MET A 305 10.66 15.88 3.57
C MET A 305 10.96 14.53 4.23
N LEU A 306 10.27 14.23 5.33
CA LEU A 306 10.29 12.91 5.93
C LEU A 306 9.38 11.97 5.14
N SER A 307 9.98 11.10 4.33
CA SER A 307 9.26 10.01 3.68
C SER A 307 8.90 8.93 4.69
N GLN A 308 7.70 8.44 4.60
CA GLN A 308 7.21 7.32 5.39
C GLN A 308 7.95 6.01 5.09
N ASN A 309 8.53 5.88 3.89
CA ASN A 309 9.15 4.66 3.40
C ASN A 309 10.58 4.86 2.90
N TYR A 310 11.29 3.73 2.77
CA TYR A 310 12.56 3.58 2.08
C TYR A 310 12.43 2.54 0.96
N GLY A 311 12.86 2.86 -0.24
CA GLY A 311 12.94 1.93 -1.36
C GLY A 311 11.60 1.45 -1.93
N GLY A 312 10.53 2.20 -1.74
CA GLY A 312 9.21 1.90 -2.27
C GLY A 312 8.07 2.43 -1.44
N GLY A 313 6.82 2.22 -1.91
CA GLY A 313 5.63 2.65 -1.20
C GLY A 313 5.12 4.03 -1.61
N THR A 314 5.44 4.47 -2.81
CA THR A 314 5.04 5.73 -3.46
C THR A 314 3.61 6.18 -3.13
N ALA A 315 2.64 5.25 -3.23
CA ALA A 315 1.23 5.54 -2.96
C ALA A 315 0.93 5.96 -1.51
N ASN A 316 1.80 5.66 -0.55
CA ASN A 316 1.62 6.06 0.85
C ASN A 316 2.00 7.54 1.03
N ILE A 317 3.08 7.97 0.39
CA ILE A 317 3.52 9.37 0.40
C ILE A 317 2.53 10.24 -0.38
N GLU A 318 2.05 9.74 -1.51
CA GLU A 318 0.98 10.36 -2.30
C GLU A 318 -0.31 10.53 -1.46
N PHE A 319 -0.71 9.49 -0.73
CA PHE A 319 -1.86 9.53 0.17
C PHE A 319 -1.70 10.64 1.23
N GLU A 320 -0.55 10.72 1.89
CA GLU A 320 -0.27 11.75 2.90
C GLU A 320 -0.35 13.16 2.30
N ALA A 321 0.31 13.39 1.17
CA ALA A 321 0.36 14.71 0.52
C ALA A 321 -1.01 15.20 0.04
N LEU A 322 -1.85 14.30 -0.49
CA LEU A 322 -3.17 14.67 -1.00
C LEU A 322 -4.23 14.81 0.09
N THR A 323 -4.17 13.99 1.15
CA THR A 323 -5.24 13.93 2.17
C THR A 323 -4.94 14.73 3.43
N GLY A 324 -3.67 14.99 3.72
CA GLY A 324 -3.25 15.55 5.01
C GLY A 324 -3.34 14.53 6.16
N PHE A 325 -3.53 13.23 5.89
CA PHE A 325 -3.59 12.17 6.89
C PHE A 325 -2.29 11.37 6.94
N SER A 326 -1.79 11.08 8.16
CA SER A 326 -0.52 10.40 8.36
C SER A 326 -0.64 8.88 8.33
N MET A 327 0.28 8.23 7.65
CA MET A 327 0.48 6.77 7.70
C MET A 327 0.91 6.30 9.10
N GLY A 328 1.60 7.15 9.85
CA GLY A 328 2.08 6.84 11.20
C GLY A 328 0.97 6.48 12.19
N LEU A 329 -0.25 6.96 11.96
CA LEU A 329 -1.43 6.73 12.80
C LEU A 329 -2.20 5.45 12.46
N PHE A 330 -1.98 4.87 11.28
CA PHE A 330 -2.66 3.63 10.90
C PHE A 330 -2.12 2.41 11.63
N ASN A 331 -2.96 1.41 11.79
CA ASN A 331 -2.50 0.08 12.22
C ASN A 331 -1.50 -0.50 11.21
N ALA A 332 -0.48 -1.20 11.71
CA ALA A 332 0.61 -1.73 10.91
C ALA A 332 0.17 -2.67 9.77
N GLN A 333 -1.02 -3.28 9.88
CA GLN A 333 -1.60 -4.14 8.86
C GLN A 333 -2.13 -3.35 7.65
N LEU A 334 -2.48 -2.08 7.81
CA LEU A 334 -2.87 -1.19 6.71
C LEU A 334 -1.61 -0.64 6.04
N THR A 335 -1.00 -1.41 5.16
CA THR A 335 0.26 -1.07 4.52
C THR A 335 0.13 -0.09 3.36
N THR A 336 -1.05 -0.05 2.72
CA THR A 336 -1.29 0.80 1.54
C THR A 336 -2.76 1.21 1.50
N PRO A 337 -3.11 2.42 1.97
CA PRO A 337 -4.49 2.92 1.97
C PRO A 337 -5.14 2.88 0.58
N TYR A 338 -4.40 3.18 -0.48
CA TYR A 338 -4.90 3.16 -1.86
C TYR A 338 -5.49 1.82 -2.28
N THR A 339 -4.95 0.70 -1.80
CA THR A 339 -5.45 -0.62 -2.17
C THR A 339 -6.40 -1.22 -1.14
N MET A 340 -6.25 -0.84 0.14
CA MET A 340 -6.91 -1.52 1.25
C MET A 340 -8.05 -0.72 1.87
N LEU A 341 -8.05 0.61 1.75
CA LEU A 341 -9.00 1.51 2.42
C LEU A 341 -9.79 2.38 1.43
N VAL A 342 -9.11 3.25 0.69
CA VAL A 342 -9.72 4.32 -0.12
C VAL A 342 -10.76 3.81 -1.12
N PRO A 343 -10.54 2.72 -1.90
CA PRO A 343 -11.54 2.21 -2.84
C PRO A 343 -12.85 1.69 -2.19
N LYS A 344 -12.90 1.64 -0.86
CA LYS A 344 -14.11 1.24 -0.10
C LYS A 344 -14.87 2.46 0.46
N MET A 345 -14.33 3.65 0.27
CA MET A 345 -14.91 4.91 0.74
C MET A 345 -15.73 5.55 -0.38
N ASN A 346 -16.76 6.29 -0.02
CA ASN A 346 -17.55 7.07 -0.99
C ASN A 346 -16.87 8.41 -1.32
N GLN A 347 -16.17 8.97 -0.34
CA GLN A 347 -15.42 10.23 -0.45
C GLN A 347 -14.34 10.27 0.64
N LEU A 348 -13.26 11.00 0.37
CA LEU A 348 -12.19 11.24 1.30
C LEU A 348 -11.77 12.72 1.21
N PRO A 349 -11.83 13.49 2.31
CA PRO A 349 -11.33 14.87 2.32
C PRO A 349 -9.88 14.94 1.84
N SER A 350 -9.60 15.90 0.97
CA SER A 350 -8.30 16.05 0.34
C SER A 350 -8.11 17.47 -0.21
N ILE A 351 -6.90 17.83 -0.60
CA ILE A 351 -6.66 19.08 -1.33
C ILE A 351 -7.48 19.12 -2.64
N VAL A 352 -7.71 17.95 -3.26
CA VAL A 352 -8.51 17.84 -4.48
C VAL A 352 -9.94 18.34 -4.24
N SER A 353 -10.62 17.77 -3.24
CA SER A 353 -11.99 18.18 -2.90
C SER A 353 -12.05 19.65 -2.45
N THR A 354 -11.09 20.10 -1.63
CA THR A 354 -11.02 21.49 -1.15
C THR A 354 -10.88 22.50 -2.31
N LEU A 355 -10.06 22.21 -3.32
CA LEU A 355 -9.87 23.10 -4.46
C LEU A 355 -11.03 22.99 -5.47
N LYS A 356 -11.60 21.80 -5.65
CA LYS A 356 -12.80 21.61 -6.46
C LYS A 356 -13.98 22.44 -5.96
N ASP A 357 -14.18 22.51 -4.65
CA ASP A 357 -15.21 23.37 -4.02
C ASP A 357 -14.95 24.88 -4.28
N GLN A 358 -13.71 25.22 -4.66
CA GLN A 358 -13.32 26.58 -5.08
C GLN A 358 -13.31 26.75 -6.60
N ASN A 359 -13.96 25.84 -7.35
CA ASN A 359 -14.06 25.83 -8.81
C ASN A 359 -12.73 25.64 -9.56
N TYR A 360 -11.76 24.95 -9.00
CA TYR A 360 -10.60 24.46 -9.74
C TYR A 360 -11.00 23.27 -10.63
N HIS A 361 -10.44 23.21 -11.83
CA HIS A 361 -10.39 21.96 -12.58
C HIS A 361 -9.26 21.09 -12.04
N THR A 362 -9.52 19.78 -11.82
CA THR A 362 -8.60 18.91 -11.09
C THR A 362 -8.16 17.73 -11.96
N THR A 363 -6.87 17.67 -12.30
CA THR A 363 -6.30 16.63 -13.15
C THR A 363 -5.19 15.87 -12.44
N ALA A 364 -5.26 14.54 -12.47
CA ALA A 364 -4.15 13.67 -12.08
C ALA A 364 -3.40 13.17 -13.31
N ILE A 365 -2.08 13.12 -13.27
CA ILE A 365 -1.22 12.60 -14.34
C ILE A 365 -0.28 11.54 -13.77
N HIS A 366 -0.26 10.35 -14.36
CA HIS A 366 0.72 9.31 -14.03
C HIS A 366 1.16 8.56 -15.28
N PRO A 367 2.38 8.79 -15.78
CA PRO A 367 2.92 8.20 -17.01
C PRO A 367 3.24 6.71 -16.85
N TYR A 368 2.31 5.93 -16.31
CA TYR A 368 2.46 4.50 -16.08
C TYR A 368 1.10 3.78 -16.02
N ASN A 369 1.15 2.47 -15.73
CA ASN A 369 0.01 1.58 -15.66
C ASN A 369 -0.99 1.96 -14.55
N THR A 370 -2.22 2.23 -14.94
CA THR A 370 -3.31 2.69 -14.04
C THR A 370 -3.80 1.65 -13.04
N SER A 371 -3.51 0.36 -13.26
CA SER A 371 -3.93 -0.72 -12.35
C SER A 371 -3.07 -0.79 -11.08
N MET A 372 -1.85 -0.23 -11.15
CA MET A 372 -0.97 -0.15 -9.99
C MET A 372 -1.58 0.76 -8.92
N TYR A 373 -1.60 0.30 -7.67
CA TYR A 373 -2.20 0.97 -6.53
C TYR A 373 -3.69 1.34 -6.68
N LYS A 374 -4.41 0.83 -7.71
CA LYS A 374 -5.82 1.15 -7.98
C LYS A 374 -6.07 2.66 -8.14
N ARG A 375 -5.12 3.39 -8.70
CA ARG A 375 -5.19 4.86 -8.81
C ARG A 375 -6.48 5.35 -9.45
N LYS A 376 -7.02 4.64 -10.45
CA LYS A 376 -8.29 5.02 -11.07
C LYS A 376 -9.43 5.08 -10.04
N ASP A 377 -9.59 4.04 -9.22
CA ASP A 377 -10.63 3.97 -8.19
C ASP A 377 -10.37 5.01 -7.07
N VAL A 378 -9.09 5.23 -6.73
CA VAL A 378 -8.68 6.17 -5.69
C VAL A 378 -8.92 7.61 -6.12
N TYR A 379 -8.53 7.99 -7.33
CA TYR A 379 -8.70 9.35 -7.83
C TYR A 379 -10.18 9.72 -8.02
N GLU A 380 -11.03 8.74 -8.34
CA GLU A 380 -12.49 8.93 -8.33
C GLU A 380 -13.00 9.27 -6.91
N VAL A 381 -12.54 8.55 -5.88
CA VAL A 381 -12.92 8.82 -4.47
C VAL A 381 -12.38 10.17 -3.97
N LEU A 382 -11.17 10.57 -4.39
CA LEU A 382 -10.60 11.89 -4.07
C LEU A 382 -11.29 13.05 -4.82
N GLY A 383 -11.98 12.75 -5.93
CA GLY A 383 -12.80 13.70 -6.67
C GLY A 383 -12.11 14.37 -7.84
N PHE A 384 -10.99 13.84 -8.38
CA PHE A 384 -10.40 14.35 -9.61
C PHE A 384 -11.40 14.34 -10.78
N ASP A 385 -11.37 15.38 -11.60
CA ASP A 385 -12.20 15.50 -12.81
C ASP A 385 -11.63 14.64 -13.94
N GLU A 386 -10.30 14.54 -14.03
CA GLU A 386 -9.60 13.82 -15.08
C GLU A 386 -8.41 13.03 -14.56
N PHE A 387 -8.13 11.87 -15.19
CA PHE A 387 -6.92 11.08 -14.96
C PHE A 387 -6.25 10.72 -16.28
N ILE A 388 -5.09 11.31 -16.53
CA ILE A 388 -4.22 11.09 -17.69
C ILE A 388 -3.14 10.07 -17.33
N SER A 389 -2.97 9.04 -18.16
CA SER A 389 -2.02 7.93 -17.94
C SER A 389 -1.15 7.70 -19.18
N GLU A 390 -0.18 6.81 -19.10
CA GLU A 390 0.68 6.43 -20.22
C GLU A 390 -0.06 6.16 -21.54
N ASN A 391 -1.32 5.70 -21.47
CA ASN A 391 -2.13 5.37 -22.64
C ASN A 391 -2.94 6.55 -23.20
N THR A 392 -2.99 7.67 -22.49
CA THR A 392 -3.78 8.85 -22.85
C THR A 392 -2.94 10.12 -22.95
N MET A 393 -1.70 10.09 -22.49
CA MET A 393 -0.74 11.19 -22.63
C MET A 393 -0.43 11.48 -24.10
N THR A 394 -0.22 12.76 -24.41
CA THR A 394 0.25 13.25 -25.70
C THR A 394 1.76 13.10 -25.84
N TYR A 395 2.50 13.38 -24.77
CA TYR A 395 3.96 13.36 -24.75
C TYR A 395 4.46 12.11 -24.02
N THR A 396 5.13 11.21 -24.76
CA THR A 396 5.57 9.91 -24.25
C THR A 396 7.03 9.61 -24.54
N ASP A 397 7.85 10.63 -24.84
CA ASP A 397 9.26 10.45 -25.13
C ASP A 397 10.03 9.94 -23.90
N THR A 398 10.94 9.02 -24.14
CA THR A 398 11.87 8.45 -23.16
C THR A 398 13.28 9.00 -23.42
N ILE A 399 14.21 8.77 -22.47
CA ILE A 399 15.61 9.15 -22.65
C ILE A 399 16.44 7.88 -22.88
N GLU A 400 17.11 7.78 -24.04
CA GLU A 400 17.94 6.62 -24.42
C GLU A 400 17.21 5.27 -24.23
N ASP A 401 17.78 4.37 -23.43
CA ASP A 401 17.22 3.05 -23.15
C ASP A 401 16.35 3.02 -21.86
N ASN A 402 16.03 4.18 -21.29
CA ASN A 402 15.13 4.26 -20.14
C ASN A 402 13.71 3.81 -20.55
N PRO A 403 13.12 2.79 -19.89
CA PRO A 403 11.80 2.28 -20.26
C PRO A 403 10.64 3.20 -19.87
N TYR A 404 10.90 4.26 -19.12
CA TYR A 404 9.87 5.15 -18.59
C TYR A 404 9.81 6.47 -19.36
N ILE A 405 8.60 7.02 -19.44
CA ILE A 405 8.37 8.37 -20.00
C ILE A 405 9.16 9.38 -19.17
N SER A 406 9.84 10.29 -19.87
CA SER A 406 10.69 11.31 -19.26
C SER A 406 9.90 12.36 -18.48
N ASP A 407 10.52 12.92 -17.44
CA ASP A 407 9.94 14.03 -16.67
C ASP A 407 9.70 15.25 -17.58
N ALA A 408 10.57 15.48 -18.56
CA ALA A 408 10.38 16.53 -19.55
C ALA A 408 9.08 16.35 -20.35
N SER A 409 8.77 15.14 -20.80
CA SER A 409 7.50 14.81 -21.48
C SER A 409 6.31 15.01 -20.56
N ALA A 410 6.42 14.57 -19.30
CA ALA A 410 5.35 14.74 -18.32
C ALA A 410 5.10 16.23 -18.00
N TYR A 411 6.13 17.05 -17.90
CA TYR A 411 5.99 18.50 -17.72
C TYR A 411 5.41 19.19 -18.95
N GLN A 412 5.68 18.69 -20.17
CA GLN A 412 5.05 19.23 -21.37
C GLN A 412 3.54 18.99 -21.36
N GLU A 413 3.08 17.83 -20.90
CA GLU A 413 1.64 17.54 -20.71
C GLU A 413 1.01 18.56 -19.75
N VAL A 414 1.65 18.81 -18.60
CA VAL A 414 1.21 19.83 -17.63
C VAL A 414 1.14 21.22 -18.27
N MET A 415 2.16 21.61 -19.02
CA MET A 415 2.20 22.94 -19.68
C MET A 415 1.08 23.15 -20.68
N ASP A 416 0.66 22.10 -21.39
CA ASP A 416 -0.44 22.21 -22.35
C ASP A 416 -1.78 22.37 -21.62
N LEU A 417 -2.04 21.60 -20.57
CA LEU A 417 -3.24 21.78 -19.73
C LEU A 417 -3.35 23.21 -19.16
N LEU A 418 -2.22 23.79 -18.72
CA LEU A 418 -2.20 25.15 -18.19
C LEU A 418 -2.49 26.25 -19.23
N LYS A 419 -2.36 25.92 -20.53
CA LYS A 419 -2.62 26.84 -21.66
C LYS A 419 -4.00 26.68 -22.29
N GLU A 420 -4.66 25.55 -22.05
CA GLU A 420 -5.93 25.23 -22.71
C GLU A 420 -7.13 25.96 -22.13
N ASP A 421 -7.13 26.27 -20.83
CA ASP A 421 -8.27 26.85 -20.13
C ASP A 421 -7.83 27.98 -19.18
N ASP A 422 -8.66 29.02 -19.08
CA ASP A 422 -8.51 30.10 -18.13
C ASP A 422 -9.04 29.75 -16.72
N THR A 423 -9.62 28.56 -16.52
CA THR A 423 -10.02 28.05 -15.20
C THR A 423 -8.79 27.75 -14.34
N PRO A 424 -8.78 28.09 -13.05
CA PRO A 424 -7.67 27.70 -12.18
C PRO A 424 -7.52 26.19 -12.13
N GLN A 425 -6.29 25.69 -12.29
CA GLN A 425 -5.97 24.28 -12.40
C GLN A 425 -5.33 23.76 -11.10
N PHE A 426 -5.78 22.59 -10.65
CA PHE A 426 -5.00 21.75 -9.75
C PHE A 426 -4.51 20.52 -10.51
N ILE A 427 -3.21 20.37 -10.65
CA ILE A 427 -2.61 19.24 -11.37
C ILE A 427 -1.74 18.45 -10.39
N HIS A 428 -1.99 17.16 -10.26
CA HIS A 428 -1.16 16.25 -9.51
C HIS A 428 -0.42 15.30 -10.46
N LEU A 429 0.88 15.49 -10.58
CA LEU A 429 1.78 14.67 -11.40
C LEU A 429 2.59 13.73 -10.52
N VAL A 430 2.56 12.44 -10.83
CA VAL A 430 3.45 11.41 -10.27
C VAL A 430 4.37 10.93 -11.38
N THR A 431 5.65 11.28 -11.36
CA THR A 431 6.59 10.91 -12.43
C THR A 431 7.07 9.46 -12.34
N MET A 432 7.76 8.98 -13.37
CA MET A 432 8.26 7.58 -13.44
C MET A 432 9.70 7.46 -13.92
N GLN A 433 10.31 8.51 -14.45
CA GLN A 433 11.62 8.45 -15.09
C GLN A 433 12.67 7.77 -14.21
N THR A 434 12.74 8.17 -12.95
CA THR A 434 13.73 7.71 -11.96
C THR A 434 13.36 6.41 -11.23
N HIS A 435 12.37 5.67 -11.74
CA HIS A 435 11.99 4.35 -11.20
C HIS A 435 13.01 3.26 -11.61
N MET A 436 13.26 2.32 -10.71
CA MET A 436 14.10 1.14 -10.99
C MET A 436 13.50 0.26 -12.12
N PRO A 437 14.30 -0.56 -12.84
CA PRO A 437 15.73 -0.81 -12.69
C PRO A 437 16.59 0.32 -13.27
N TYR A 438 17.75 0.57 -12.67
CA TYR A 438 18.63 1.65 -13.11
C TYR A 438 19.67 1.20 -14.13
N ASP A 439 20.22 0.00 -13.97
CA ASP A 439 21.30 -0.51 -14.82
C ASP A 439 20.90 -0.54 -16.30
N GLY A 440 21.76 0.06 -17.13
CA GLY A 440 21.61 0.03 -18.58
C GLY A 440 20.61 1.03 -19.18
N LYS A 441 20.13 2.00 -18.39
CA LYS A 441 19.28 3.07 -18.91
C LYS A 441 20.03 4.03 -19.85
N TYR A 442 21.32 4.27 -19.58
CA TYR A 442 22.11 5.28 -20.26
C TYR A 442 23.42 4.73 -20.78
N GLN A 443 23.83 5.15 -22.00
CA GLN A 443 25.04 4.67 -22.64
C GLN A 443 26.29 5.43 -22.16
N GLN A 444 26.13 6.70 -21.78
CA GLN A 444 27.19 7.54 -21.22
C GLN A 444 26.75 8.11 -19.89
N LEU A 445 27.58 7.92 -18.88
CA LEU A 445 27.34 8.42 -17.53
C LEU A 445 28.30 9.58 -17.25
N GLU A 446 27.77 10.72 -16.84
CA GLU A 446 28.54 11.92 -16.49
C GLU A 446 29.06 11.88 -15.04
N TYR A 447 28.38 11.11 -14.20
CA TYR A 447 28.64 11.02 -12.78
C TYR A 447 29.26 9.68 -12.42
N THR A 448 30.21 9.70 -11.48
CA THR A 448 30.80 8.48 -10.91
C THR A 448 30.58 8.40 -9.44
N ALA A 449 30.47 7.18 -8.91
CA ALA A 449 30.26 6.94 -7.50
C ALA A 449 31.26 5.94 -6.92
N LYS A 450 31.46 6.04 -5.60
CA LYS A 450 32.11 5.01 -4.80
C LYS A 450 31.23 4.71 -3.60
N THR A 451 31.17 3.45 -3.23
CA THR A 451 30.49 2.99 -2.02
C THR A 451 31.50 2.32 -1.08
N GLU A 452 31.27 2.41 0.22
CA GLU A 452 32.19 1.88 1.24
C GLU A 452 32.53 0.39 1.03
N ASP A 453 31.55 -0.39 0.59
CA ASP A 453 31.69 -1.84 0.33
C ASP A 453 31.88 -2.20 -1.16
N ASN A 454 32.04 -1.22 -2.03
CA ASN A 454 32.13 -1.37 -3.49
C ASN A 454 30.93 -2.11 -4.13
N SER A 455 29.76 -2.08 -3.51
CA SER A 455 28.54 -2.69 -4.04
C SER A 455 27.61 -1.65 -4.69
N GLY A 456 26.78 -2.10 -5.65
CA GLY A 456 25.72 -1.29 -6.26
C GLY A 456 26.18 -0.08 -7.08
N ILE A 457 27.47 0.04 -7.42
CA ILE A 457 28.05 1.23 -8.07
C ILE A 457 27.37 1.48 -9.43
N SER A 458 27.19 0.44 -10.26
CA SER A 458 26.56 0.60 -11.58
C SER A 458 25.13 1.16 -11.46
N SER A 459 24.32 0.58 -10.58
CA SER A 459 22.95 1.08 -10.34
C SER A 459 22.96 2.51 -9.79
N LEU A 460 23.90 2.84 -8.91
CA LEU A 460 24.03 4.18 -8.34
C LEU A 460 24.44 5.21 -9.40
N GLU A 461 25.43 4.91 -10.26
CA GLU A 461 25.88 5.82 -11.32
C GLU A 461 24.78 6.08 -12.36
N ASN A 462 24.01 5.05 -12.76
CA ASN A 462 22.83 5.23 -13.60
C ASN A 462 21.74 6.05 -12.88
N TYR A 463 21.52 5.85 -11.59
CA TYR A 463 20.60 6.65 -10.80
C TYR A 463 21.03 8.12 -10.71
N LEU A 464 22.33 8.41 -10.53
CA LEU A 464 22.84 9.78 -10.55
C LEU A 464 22.56 10.48 -11.88
N GLN A 465 22.74 9.78 -13.00
CA GLN A 465 22.40 10.31 -14.31
C GLN A 465 20.89 10.57 -14.45
N ASP A 466 20.08 9.67 -13.94
CA ASP A 466 18.62 9.74 -13.97
C ASP A 466 18.09 10.95 -13.19
N ILE A 467 18.53 11.16 -11.94
CA ILE A 467 18.13 12.32 -11.13
C ILE A 467 18.68 13.64 -11.69
N SER A 468 19.80 13.61 -12.40
CA SER A 468 20.32 14.79 -13.09
C SER A 468 19.36 15.25 -14.20
N TYR A 469 18.85 14.34 -15.02
CA TYR A 469 17.85 14.69 -16.04
C TYR A 469 16.54 15.16 -15.42
N SER A 470 16.10 14.57 -14.29
CA SER A 470 14.93 15.03 -13.55
C SER A 470 15.15 16.45 -12.99
N SER A 471 16.32 16.71 -12.42
CA SER A 471 16.75 18.03 -11.92
C SER A 471 16.73 19.10 -13.01
N GLN A 472 17.30 18.81 -14.19
CA GLN A 472 17.30 19.69 -15.37
C GLN A 472 15.87 19.95 -15.85
N SER A 473 15.04 18.92 -15.91
CA SER A 473 13.64 19.02 -16.35
C SER A 473 12.82 19.91 -15.42
N LEU A 474 13.01 19.79 -14.10
CA LEU A 474 12.36 20.66 -13.11
C LEU A 474 12.72 22.12 -13.32
N LYS A 475 14.01 22.43 -13.48
CA LYS A 475 14.46 23.80 -13.70
C LYS A 475 13.87 24.39 -15.00
N ALA A 476 13.93 23.63 -16.10
CA ALA A 476 13.34 24.06 -17.36
C ALA A 476 11.83 24.30 -17.23
N PHE A 477 11.12 23.43 -16.52
CA PHE A 477 9.70 23.57 -16.24
C PHE A 477 9.39 24.85 -15.45
N THR A 478 10.14 25.14 -14.38
CA THR A 478 9.93 26.36 -13.58
C THR A 478 10.18 27.63 -14.40
N GLU A 479 11.14 27.62 -15.34
CA GLU A 479 11.37 28.75 -16.25
C GLU A 479 10.23 28.95 -17.26
N GLU A 480 9.57 27.88 -17.73
CA GLU A 480 8.38 27.98 -18.57
C GLU A 480 7.16 28.49 -17.77
N LEU A 481 6.99 28.10 -16.53
CA LEU A 481 5.91 28.57 -15.66
C LEU A 481 5.96 30.08 -15.42
N LYS A 482 7.16 30.70 -15.36
CA LYS A 482 7.35 32.13 -15.21
C LYS A 482 6.78 32.93 -16.38
N LYS A 483 6.54 32.30 -17.55
CA LYS A 483 6.00 32.94 -18.76
C LYS A 483 4.49 32.96 -18.80
N LEU A 484 3.83 32.23 -17.92
CA LEU A 484 2.37 32.17 -17.83
C LEU A 484 1.80 33.47 -17.23
N SER A 485 0.63 33.88 -17.70
CA SER A 485 -0.08 35.05 -17.15
C SER A 485 -0.66 34.80 -15.76
N ARG A 486 -1.16 33.59 -15.50
CA ARG A 486 -1.69 33.22 -14.20
C ARG A 486 -0.56 32.75 -13.29
N ARG A 487 -0.53 33.28 -12.06
CA ARG A 487 0.36 32.81 -11.01
C ARG A 487 0.23 31.29 -10.84
N THR A 488 1.35 30.60 -10.79
CA THR A 488 1.40 29.15 -10.68
C THR A 488 2.32 28.75 -9.54
N LEU A 489 1.77 27.98 -8.60
CA LEU A 489 2.45 27.46 -7.43
C LEU A 489 2.77 26.00 -7.65
N VAL A 490 3.97 25.57 -7.32
CA VAL A 490 4.41 24.17 -7.45
C VAL A 490 4.88 23.68 -6.09
N VAL A 491 4.42 22.49 -5.69
CA VAL A 491 5.05 21.71 -4.63
C VAL A 491 5.68 20.50 -5.30
N PHE A 492 7.01 20.45 -5.30
CA PHE A 492 7.80 19.33 -5.79
C PHE A 492 8.44 18.60 -4.63
N TRP A 493 8.39 17.27 -4.65
CA TRP A 493 9.06 16.43 -3.66
C TRP A 493 9.45 15.06 -4.22
N GLY A 494 10.54 14.48 -3.69
CA GLY A 494 10.86 13.08 -3.92
C GLY A 494 10.06 12.19 -2.98
N ASP A 495 9.52 11.07 -3.47
CA ASP A 495 8.68 10.21 -2.64
C ASP A 495 9.49 9.38 -1.62
N HIS A 496 10.60 8.77 -2.01
CA HIS A 496 11.49 7.99 -1.14
C HIS A 496 12.89 7.85 -1.75
N LEU A 497 13.86 7.39 -0.97
CA LEU A 497 15.17 7.00 -1.50
C LEU A 497 15.04 5.72 -2.34
N PRO A 498 15.88 5.55 -3.39
CA PRO A 498 15.91 4.30 -4.15
C PRO A 498 16.41 3.13 -3.29
N GLY A 499 15.84 1.96 -3.50
CA GLY A 499 16.21 0.73 -2.76
C GLY A 499 17.49 0.06 -3.28
N ILE A 500 18.55 0.83 -3.58
CA ILE A 500 19.80 0.33 -4.17
C ILE A 500 20.97 0.24 -3.20
N TYR A 501 20.85 0.85 -2.03
CA TYR A 501 21.94 0.90 -1.04
C TYR A 501 22.05 -0.42 -0.29
N SER A 502 23.30 -0.92 -0.18
CA SER A 502 23.60 -2.14 0.55
C SER A 502 23.30 -2.03 2.05
N ASP A 503 23.22 -3.18 2.73
CA ASP A 503 23.09 -3.22 4.20
C ASP A 503 24.22 -2.45 4.90
N THR A 504 25.45 -2.42 4.33
CA THR A 504 26.58 -1.66 4.86
C THR A 504 26.27 -0.17 4.88
N ILE A 505 25.82 0.38 3.74
CA ILE A 505 25.45 1.80 3.63
C ILE A 505 24.25 2.10 4.53
N GLN A 506 23.21 1.27 4.51
CA GLN A 506 22.03 1.48 5.35
C GLN A 506 22.40 1.51 6.85
N ASN A 507 23.28 0.60 7.31
CA ASN A 507 23.70 0.54 8.70
C ASN A 507 24.68 1.66 9.09
N SER A 508 25.33 2.32 8.14
CA SER A 508 26.21 3.48 8.36
C SER A 508 25.44 4.79 8.53
N ASN A 509 24.12 4.76 8.28
CA ASN A 509 23.26 5.93 8.32
C ASN A 509 22.17 5.82 9.39
N GLU A 510 21.78 6.96 9.95
CA GLU A 510 20.65 7.03 10.86
C GLU A 510 19.35 6.74 10.10
N LYS A 511 18.35 6.16 10.78
CA LYS A 511 17.07 5.79 10.16
C LYS A 511 16.42 6.99 9.45
N HIS A 512 16.41 8.16 10.05
CA HIS A 512 15.82 9.36 9.45
C HIS A 512 16.50 9.76 8.15
N THR A 513 17.83 9.67 8.04
CA THR A 513 18.58 10.01 6.83
C THR A 513 18.15 9.15 5.63
N LEU A 514 17.82 7.88 5.87
CA LEU A 514 17.30 6.96 4.84
C LEU A 514 15.83 7.24 4.46
N HIS A 515 15.16 8.11 5.22
CA HIS A 515 13.77 8.50 5.00
C HIS A 515 13.61 9.97 4.60
N GLU A 516 14.70 10.73 4.42
CA GLU A 516 14.62 12.14 4.04
C GLU A 516 14.86 12.32 2.53
N THR A 517 13.90 12.96 1.88
CA THR A 517 13.99 13.40 0.48
C THR A 517 13.93 14.91 0.40
N GLN A 518 14.19 15.47 -0.77
CA GLN A 518 14.12 16.91 -1.01
C GLN A 518 12.70 17.35 -1.33
N PHE A 519 12.31 18.56 -0.89
CA PHE A 519 11.12 19.25 -1.39
C PHE A 519 11.41 20.73 -1.69
N VAL A 520 10.63 21.29 -2.58
CA VAL A 520 10.62 22.73 -2.90
C VAL A 520 9.20 23.20 -3.19
N MET A 521 8.83 24.36 -2.64
CA MET A 521 7.66 25.11 -3.04
C MET A 521 8.11 26.29 -3.92
N PHE A 522 7.65 26.32 -5.15
CA PHE A 522 8.01 27.32 -6.14
C PHE A 522 6.80 28.19 -6.49
N ASP A 523 7.06 29.49 -6.72
CA ASP A 523 6.08 30.47 -7.15
C ASP A 523 6.56 31.14 -8.44
N SER A 524 5.79 31.04 -9.50
CA SER A 524 6.14 31.60 -10.82
C SER A 524 6.31 33.12 -10.81
N GLN A 525 5.73 33.84 -9.84
CA GLN A 525 5.89 35.29 -9.66
C GLN A 525 7.01 35.67 -8.68
N GLY A 526 7.62 34.67 -8.01
CA GLY A 526 8.74 34.89 -7.11
C GLY A 526 8.37 35.58 -5.79
N GLU A 527 7.13 35.40 -5.32
CA GLU A 527 6.66 36.00 -4.07
C GLU A 527 6.98 35.15 -2.83
N LEU A 528 7.36 33.86 -3.01
CA LEU A 528 7.86 33.02 -1.92
C LEU A 528 9.28 33.43 -1.55
N GLU A 529 9.47 33.80 -0.28
CA GLU A 529 10.78 34.15 0.22
C GLU A 529 11.67 32.90 0.32
N LYS A 530 12.97 33.07 0.00
CA LYS A 530 13.98 32.05 0.26
C LYS A 530 13.99 31.70 1.74
N THR A 531 13.62 30.48 2.06
CA THR A 531 13.60 29.97 3.42
C THR A 531 13.99 28.50 3.39
N GLU A 532 15.00 28.14 4.17
CA GLU A 532 15.29 26.75 4.47
C GLU A 532 14.29 26.27 5.54
N ALA A 533 13.30 25.50 5.08
CA ALA A 533 12.29 24.96 5.96
C ALA A 533 12.89 23.89 6.89
N PRO A 534 12.41 23.75 8.12
CA PRO A 534 12.69 22.57 8.90
C PRO A 534 12.20 21.32 8.15
N VAL A 535 12.72 20.13 8.52
CA VAL A 535 12.19 18.89 7.97
C VAL A 535 10.66 18.81 8.18
N THR A 536 9.91 18.41 7.17
CA THR A 536 8.44 18.38 7.22
C THR A 536 7.90 17.02 6.77
N SER A 537 6.70 16.66 7.21
CA SER A 537 5.97 15.50 6.65
C SER A 537 5.10 15.92 5.48
N PRO A 538 4.87 15.04 4.48
CA PRO A 538 4.09 15.38 3.28
C PRO A 538 2.63 15.74 3.57
N PHE A 539 2.04 15.22 4.64
CA PHE A 539 0.67 15.56 5.03
C PHE A 539 0.48 17.03 5.50
N TYR A 540 1.55 17.80 5.65
CA TYR A 540 1.48 19.24 5.90
C TYR A 540 1.50 20.10 4.63
N PHE A 541 1.87 19.57 3.47
CA PHE A 541 2.11 20.36 2.26
C PHE A 541 0.96 21.28 1.87
N ALA A 542 -0.28 20.80 1.92
CA ALA A 542 -1.44 21.63 1.55
C ALA A 542 -1.61 22.82 2.51
N ALA A 543 -1.56 22.57 3.81
CA ALA A 543 -1.68 23.60 4.83
C ALA A 543 -0.53 24.61 4.77
N ASP A 544 0.70 24.11 4.59
CA ASP A 544 1.90 24.95 4.50
C ASP A 544 1.90 25.83 3.24
N LEU A 545 1.58 25.26 2.07
CA LEU A 545 1.45 26.01 0.83
C LEU A 545 0.44 27.17 0.97
N MET A 546 -0.76 26.87 1.47
CA MET A 546 -1.81 27.91 1.66
C MET A 546 -1.37 29.00 2.62
N ASN A 547 -0.61 28.64 3.67
CA ASN A 547 -0.09 29.61 4.62
C ASN A 547 1.03 30.46 4.04
N GLN A 548 2.03 29.85 3.37
CA GLN A 548 3.18 30.56 2.78
C GLN A 548 2.77 31.51 1.64
N THR A 549 1.72 31.16 0.90
CA THR A 549 1.23 31.95 -0.23
C THR A 549 0.02 32.85 0.13
N ASN A 550 -0.35 32.91 1.41
CA ASN A 550 -1.51 33.65 1.93
C ASN A 550 -2.82 33.34 1.18
N GLN A 551 -2.98 32.08 0.75
CA GLN A 551 -4.22 31.58 0.16
C GLN A 551 -5.28 31.29 1.23
N GLN A 552 -6.51 31.09 0.79
CA GLN A 552 -7.61 30.70 1.69
C GLN A 552 -7.37 29.33 2.30
N THR A 553 -7.78 29.16 3.55
CA THR A 553 -7.50 27.98 4.39
C THR A 553 -8.78 27.35 4.93
N THR A 554 -8.69 26.12 5.41
CA THR A 554 -9.78 25.37 6.07
C THR A 554 -9.49 25.16 7.55
N GLY A 555 -10.51 24.79 8.32
CA GLY A 555 -10.32 24.41 9.73
C GLY A 555 -9.30 23.28 9.87
N PHE A 556 -9.34 22.30 8.97
CA PHE A 556 -8.37 21.19 8.97
C PHE A 556 -6.93 21.67 8.74
N TYR A 557 -6.71 22.57 7.79
CA TYR A 557 -5.37 23.12 7.56
C TYR A 557 -4.87 23.96 8.72
N GLN A 558 -5.75 24.66 9.45
CA GLN A 558 -5.35 25.37 10.68
C GLN A 558 -4.94 24.39 11.79
N LEU A 559 -5.58 23.23 11.93
CA LEU A 559 -5.14 22.17 12.82
C LEU A 559 -3.76 21.63 12.42
N LEU A 560 -3.56 21.35 11.11
CA LEU A 560 -2.27 20.88 10.59
C LEU A 560 -1.14 21.89 10.84
N LEU A 561 -1.37 23.18 10.58
CA LEU A 561 -0.37 24.23 10.86
C LEU A 561 -0.03 24.33 12.35
N ALA A 562 -1.05 24.26 13.23
CA ALA A 562 -0.82 24.25 14.66
C ALA A 562 0.02 23.04 15.11
N LEU A 563 -0.22 21.88 14.51
CA LEU A 563 0.55 20.66 14.78
C LEU A 563 1.98 20.75 14.20
N GLN A 564 2.14 21.21 12.94
CA GLN A 564 3.44 21.38 12.28
C GLN A 564 4.39 22.30 13.07
N ASN A 565 3.87 23.39 13.63
CA ASN A 565 4.65 24.30 14.45
C ASN A 565 5.26 23.66 15.71
N GLU A 566 4.62 22.61 16.23
CA GLU A 566 5.06 21.92 17.45
C GLU A 566 5.73 20.56 17.15
N LEU A 567 5.37 19.94 16.04
CA LEU A 567 5.85 18.64 15.58
C LEU A 567 6.01 18.67 14.05
N PRO A 568 7.09 19.27 13.53
CA PRO A 568 7.27 19.54 12.09
C PRO A 568 7.26 18.29 11.21
N ALA A 569 7.77 17.17 11.72
CA ALA A 569 7.76 15.90 11.01
C ALA A 569 7.61 14.72 11.98
N PHE A 570 6.77 13.78 11.62
CA PHE A 570 6.72 12.50 12.32
C PHE A 570 6.25 11.37 11.41
N GLU A 571 6.71 10.18 11.77
CA GLU A 571 6.34 8.91 11.19
C GLU A 571 6.45 7.84 12.29
N ARG A 572 6.02 6.61 12.01
CA ARG A 572 6.16 5.53 12.98
C ARG A 572 7.62 5.32 13.38
N GLU A 573 7.91 5.48 14.67
CA GLU A 573 9.26 5.40 15.26
C GLU A 573 10.24 6.47 14.75
N LEU A 574 9.74 7.59 14.22
CA LEU A 574 10.51 8.76 13.83
C LEU A 574 9.73 10.01 14.18
N TYR A 575 10.25 10.84 15.08
CA TYR A 575 9.63 12.10 15.50
C TYR A 575 10.70 13.19 15.53
N TYR A 576 10.48 14.27 14.79
CA TYR A 576 11.35 15.44 14.81
C TYR A 576 10.79 16.48 15.77
N GLN A 577 11.48 16.70 16.88
CA GLN A 577 11.05 17.57 17.97
C GLN A 577 12.24 18.42 18.45
N GLU A 578 12.02 19.73 18.58
CA GLU A 578 13.03 20.67 19.12
C GLU A 578 14.40 20.55 18.42
N GLY A 579 14.41 20.29 17.11
CA GLY A 579 15.63 20.15 16.32
C GLY A 579 16.33 18.79 16.43
N GLN A 580 15.69 17.77 17.01
CA GLN A 580 16.26 16.43 17.21
C GLN A 580 15.31 15.32 16.80
N TRP A 581 15.87 14.20 16.37
CA TRP A 581 15.14 12.99 16.04
C TRP A 581 14.98 12.05 17.24
N HIS A 582 13.78 11.54 17.44
CA HIS A 582 13.41 10.59 18.49
C HIS A 582 12.70 9.37 17.89
N ARG A 583 12.90 8.20 18.50
CA ARG A 583 12.18 6.95 18.11
C ARG A 583 10.80 6.85 18.74
N GLU A 584 10.57 7.52 19.83
CA GLU A 584 9.30 7.59 20.55
C GLU A 584 8.89 9.05 20.71
N ALA A 585 7.61 9.32 20.61
CA ALA A 585 7.09 10.67 20.81
C ALA A 585 7.28 11.12 22.27
N GLN A 586 8.09 12.15 22.48
CA GLN A 586 8.32 12.80 23.79
C GLN A 586 7.45 14.06 23.90
N LEU A 587 6.14 13.91 23.70
CA LEU A 587 5.23 15.03 23.58
C LEU A 587 5.04 15.76 24.91
N ASN A 588 5.28 17.06 24.91
CA ASN A 588 4.82 17.92 25.98
C ASN A 588 3.27 18.05 25.97
N LYS A 589 2.70 18.74 26.95
CA LYS A 589 1.22 18.82 27.07
C LYS A 589 0.57 19.40 25.81
N LYS A 590 1.10 20.49 25.25
CA LYS A 590 0.57 21.14 24.05
C LYS A 590 0.66 20.25 22.82
N GLN A 591 1.81 19.63 22.61
CA GLN A 591 2.05 18.68 21.52
C GLN A 591 1.11 17.47 21.62
N ALA A 592 0.90 16.94 22.83
CA ALA A 592 0.00 15.80 23.04
C ALA A 592 -1.47 16.16 22.76
N GLU A 593 -1.91 17.37 23.13
CA GLU A 593 -3.26 17.85 22.83
C GLU A 593 -3.48 18.01 21.32
N LEU A 594 -2.53 18.58 20.58
CA LEU A 594 -2.58 18.75 19.12
C LEU A 594 -2.54 17.42 18.39
N TYR A 595 -1.60 16.55 18.78
CA TYR A 595 -1.47 15.21 18.20
C TYR A 595 -2.74 14.39 18.40
N GLN A 596 -3.33 14.44 19.61
CA GLN A 596 -4.59 13.76 19.93
C GLN A 596 -5.77 14.33 19.13
N ALA A 597 -5.83 15.65 18.94
CA ALA A 597 -6.87 16.26 18.11
C ALA A 597 -6.77 15.79 16.66
N TYR A 598 -5.57 15.77 16.09
CA TYR A 598 -5.31 15.28 14.75
C TYR A 598 -5.63 13.78 14.60
N GLU A 599 -5.18 12.95 15.56
CA GLU A 599 -5.50 11.52 15.62
C GLU A 599 -7.02 11.28 15.64
N MET A 600 -7.78 12.07 16.41
CA MET A 600 -9.24 11.96 16.47
C MET A 600 -9.91 12.33 15.15
N ILE A 601 -9.44 13.35 14.45
CA ILE A 601 -9.98 13.75 13.13
C ILE A 601 -9.68 12.67 12.10
N GLN A 602 -8.46 12.17 12.02
CA GLN A 602 -8.13 11.08 11.09
C GLN A 602 -8.95 9.82 11.40
N TYR A 603 -9.04 9.43 12.67
CA TYR A 603 -9.88 8.30 13.09
C TYR A 603 -11.35 8.50 12.70
N ASP A 604 -11.90 9.69 12.94
CA ASP A 604 -13.29 10.00 12.61
C ASP A 604 -13.62 9.75 11.14
N ILE A 605 -12.69 10.10 10.24
CA ILE A 605 -12.86 9.92 8.80
C ILE A 605 -12.66 8.46 8.37
N VAL A 606 -11.61 7.78 8.86
CA VAL A 606 -11.20 6.47 8.30
C VAL A 606 -11.80 5.26 9.01
N SER A 607 -12.22 5.41 10.27
CA SER A 607 -12.74 4.31 11.12
C SER A 607 -13.92 4.71 11.98
N GLY A 608 -14.19 6.02 12.15
CA GLY A 608 -15.21 6.57 13.05
C GLY A 608 -16.55 6.83 12.38
N GLU A 609 -17.33 7.70 13.03
CA GLU A 609 -18.72 8.01 12.66
C GLU A 609 -18.83 9.20 11.69
N LYS A 610 -17.69 9.79 11.27
CA LYS A 610 -17.61 10.91 10.32
C LYS A 610 -18.35 12.18 10.77
N TYR A 611 -18.32 12.48 12.07
CA TYR A 611 -18.93 13.69 12.63
C TYR A 611 -18.33 14.98 12.05
N SER A 612 -17.03 14.98 11.74
CA SER A 612 -16.33 16.12 11.15
C SER A 612 -16.81 16.46 9.75
N LEU A 613 -17.28 15.48 8.95
CA LEU A 613 -17.90 15.72 7.64
C LEU A 613 -19.28 16.39 7.70
N GLN A 614 -19.88 16.47 8.89
CA GLN A 614 -21.16 17.18 9.10
C GLN A 614 -20.95 18.68 9.38
N THR A 615 -19.72 19.14 9.29
CA THR A 615 -19.30 20.53 9.52
C THR A 615 -18.52 21.03 8.31
N ASN A 616 -18.29 22.34 8.21
CA ASN A 616 -17.47 22.93 7.12
C ASN A 616 -15.95 22.82 7.38
N PHE A 617 -15.53 21.92 8.25
CA PHE A 617 -14.15 21.83 8.74
C PHE A 617 -13.10 21.56 7.63
N PHE A 618 -13.50 20.83 6.59
CA PHE A 618 -12.67 20.56 5.41
C PHE A 618 -12.97 21.51 4.23
N GLU A 619 -13.94 22.38 4.40
CA GLU A 619 -14.37 23.34 3.40
C GLU A 619 -13.84 24.74 3.74
N LYS A 620 -13.90 25.64 2.74
CA LYS A 620 -13.48 27.04 2.87
C LYS A 620 -14.40 27.82 3.82
#